data_248148b12efc17977b240a891e8d9d90
#
_entry.id   248148b12efc17977b240a891e8d9d90
#
_cell.length_a   1.000
_cell.length_b   1.000
_cell.length_c   1.000
_cell.angle_alpha   90.00
_cell.angle_beta   90.00
_cell.angle_gamma   90.00
#
_symmetry.space_group_name_H-M   'P 1'
#
loop_
_entity.id
_entity.type
_entity.pdbx_description
1 polymer ?
#
loop_
_entity_poly.entity_id
_entity_poly.type
_entity_poly.pdbx_seq_one_letter_code
_entity_poly.pdbx_strand_id
1 'polypeptide(L)'
;VSEIPARPAPEITGHAAPFWAAARAGRLVIQHCPACGHFQHYPRPWCVHCLHEEPEFVESGGEGTVYTFTVIRRSAVPAFAARVPYVLAFVDLDEGVRLVTNIVGCDPESVRIGQRVRARFEAIDDEHTVVLFAPVD
;
A
#
# COMPACT_ATOMS: atom_id res chain seq x y z
N VAL A 1 0.60 -8.77 -30.09
CA VAL A 1 0.85 -8.88 -28.66
C VAL A 1 -0.06 -7.89 -27.96
N SER A 2 -0.94 -8.39 -27.11
CA SER A 2 -1.77 -7.51 -26.30
C SER A 2 -0.97 -7.05 -25.09
N GLU A 3 -0.75 -5.77 -24.99
CA GLU A 3 -0.13 -5.20 -23.81
C GLU A 3 -1.16 -5.06 -22.70
N ILE A 4 -0.76 -5.40 -21.49
CA ILE A 4 -1.61 -5.15 -20.32
C ILE A 4 -1.62 -3.63 -20.09
N PRO A 5 -2.81 -2.99 -20.08
CA PRO A 5 -2.88 -1.56 -19.82
C PRO A 5 -2.25 -1.21 -18.47
N ALA A 6 -1.60 -0.05 -18.40
CA ALA A 6 -1.00 0.43 -17.16
C ALA A 6 -2.08 0.69 -16.11
N ARG A 7 -1.73 0.51 -14.85
CA ARG A 7 -2.61 0.89 -13.74
C ARG A 7 -2.88 2.40 -13.81
N PRO A 8 -4.09 2.84 -13.45
CA PRO A 8 -4.34 4.27 -13.31
C PRO A 8 -3.35 4.88 -12.31
N ALA A 9 -2.76 6.02 -12.67
CA ALA A 9 -1.82 6.70 -11.80
C ALA A 9 -2.56 7.35 -10.62
N PRO A 10 -2.08 7.18 -9.39
CA PRO A 10 -2.65 7.89 -8.25
C PRO A 10 -2.35 9.38 -8.34
N GLU A 11 -3.22 10.19 -7.76
CA GLU A 11 -2.98 11.62 -7.62
C GLU A 11 -2.06 11.86 -6.42
N ILE A 12 -0.94 12.55 -6.67
CA ILE A 12 0.01 12.89 -5.63
C ILE A 12 -0.35 14.25 -5.06
N THR A 13 -0.97 14.27 -3.87
CA THR A 13 -1.28 15.52 -3.17
C THR A 13 -0.04 16.01 -2.42
N GLY A 14 -0.02 17.33 -2.07
CA GLY A 14 1.15 17.93 -1.43
C GLY A 14 1.58 17.24 -0.14
N HIS A 15 0.64 16.92 0.74
CA HIS A 15 0.96 16.25 2.01
C HIS A 15 1.31 14.77 1.84
N ALA A 16 0.99 14.16 0.72
CA ALA A 16 1.33 12.77 0.42
C ALA A 16 2.62 12.64 -0.41
N ALA A 17 3.18 13.75 -0.89
CA ALA A 17 4.37 13.71 -1.72
C ALA A 17 5.55 12.93 -1.11
N PRO A 18 5.87 13.06 0.19
CA PRO A 18 6.96 12.28 0.79
C PRO A 18 6.72 10.78 0.75
N PHE A 19 5.46 10.34 0.89
CA PHE A 19 5.11 8.94 0.79
C PHE A 19 5.46 8.39 -0.60
N TRP A 20 5.03 9.09 -1.65
CA TRP A 20 5.26 8.65 -3.02
C TRP A 20 6.72 8.72 -3.43
N ALA A 21 7.46 9.74 -2.95
CA ALA A 21 8.88 9.83 -3.20
C ALA A 21 9.65 8.68 -2.55
N ALA A 22 9.28 8.30 -1.34
CA ALA A 22 9.88 7.15 -0.65
C ALA A 22 9.58 5.85 -1.39
N ALA A 23 8.33 5.67 -1.84
CA ALA A 23 7.93 4.48 -2.60
C ALA A 23 8.78 4.33 -3.87
N ARG A 24 9.04 5.42 -4.58
CA ARG A 24 9.93 5.40 -5.75
C ARG A 24 11.35 4.94 -5.41
N ALA A 25 11.79 5.21 -4.20
CA ALA A 25 13.10 4.79 -3.71
C ALA A 25 13.08 3.39 -3.06
N GLY A 26 11.95 2.70 -3.12
CA GLY A 26 11.81 1.36 -2.54
C GLY A 26 11.66 1.35 -1.02
N ARG A 27 11.13 2.43 -0.45
CA ARG A 27 10.91 2.55 1.00
C ARG A 27 9.44 2.85 1.29
N LEU A 28 8.90 2.17 2.27
CA LEU A 28 7.55 2.44 2.77
C LEU A 28 7.67 3.36 3.98
N VAL A 29 7.08 4.55 3.89
CA VAL A 29 7.02 5.48 5.01
C VAL A 29 5.58 5.68 5.44
N ILE A 30 5.38 5.88 6.73
CA ILE A 30 4.08 6.16 7.35
C ILE A 30 4.24 7.37 8.24
N GLN A 31 3.12 7.97 8.64
CA GLN A 31 3.17 9.14 9.51
C GLN A 31 3.21 8.74 10.98
N HIS A 32 4.00 9.47 11.74
CA HIS A 32 4.14 9.33 13.18
C HIS A 32 3.98 10.70 13.82
N CYS A 33 3.13 10.78 14.83
CA CYS A 33 2.93 12.03 15.56
C CYS A 33 3.98 12.17 16.66
N PRO A 34 4.85 13.18 16.61
CA PRO A 34 5.84 13.36 17.67
C PRO A 34 5.24 13.80 19.01
N ALA A 35 4.01 14.32 18.99
CA ALA A 35 3.35 14.80 20.21
C ALA A 35 2.67 13.67 20.99
N CYS A 36 1.94 12.77 20.32
CA CYS A 36 1.20 11.70 21.00
C CYS A 36 1.72 10.28 20.71
N GLY A 37 2.66 10.14 19.76
CA GLY A 37 3.24 8.85 19.43
C GLY A 37 2.41 7.97 18.51
N HIS A 38 1.27 8.45 18.03
CA HIS A 38 0.38 7.68 17.18
C HIS A 38 0.94 7.53 15.77
N PHE A 39 0.79 6.35 15.18
CA PHE A 39 1.08 6.14 13.76
C PHE A 39 -0.21 6.23 12.97
N GLN A 40 -0.14 6.74 11.76
CA GLN A 40 -1.30 6.83 10.88
C GLN A 40 -0.93 6.62 9.42
N HIS A 41 -1.88 6.16 8.67
CA HIS A 41 -1.87 6.05 7.23
C HIS A 41 -3.34 6.11 6.77
N TYR A 42 -3.72 6.89 5.86
CA TYR A 42 -3.00 7.58 4.78
C TYR A 42 -2.51 8.97 5.22
N PRO A 43 -1.53 9.58 4.49
CA PRO A 43 -0.95 10.85 4.89
C PRO A 43 -1.98 11.97 5.03
N ARG A 44 -1.89 12.70 6.13
CA ARG A 44 -2.76 13.82 6.46
C ARG A 44 -1.90 15.02 6.87
N PRO A 45 -2.44 16.25 6.75
CA PRO A 45 -1.70 17.45 7.22
C PRO A 45 -1.54 17.52 8.73
N TRP A 46 -2.29 16.75 9.50
CA TRP A 46 -2.23 16.73 10.95
C TRP A 46 -2.45 15.32 11.49
N CYS A 47 -2.12 15.13 12.77
CA CYS A 47 -2.40 13.87 13.45
C CYS A 47 -3.91 13.69 13.62
N VAL A 48 -4.45 12.56 13.19
CA VAL A 48 -5.89 12.27 13.32
C VAL A 48 -6.31 11.97 14.76
N HIS A 49 -5.34 11.69 15.63
CA HIS A 49 -5.61 11.34 17.02
C HIS A 49 -5.61 12.56 17.93
N CYS A 50 -4.59 13.44 17.83
CA CYS A 50 -4.45 14.59 18.74
C CYS A 50 -4.47 15.95 18.03
N LEU A 51 -4.59 15.98 16.71
CA LEU A 51 -4.64 17.19 15.88
C LEU A 51 -3.34 18.00 15.84
N HIS A 52 -2.22 17.42 16.31
CA HIS A 52 -0.92 18.06 16.16
C HIS A 52 -0.63 18.29 14.67
N GLU A 53 -0.17 19.48 14.33
CA GLU A 53 0.20 19.82 12.97
C GLU A 53 1.56 19.17 12.61
N GLU A 54 1.74 18.86 11.34
CA GLU A 54 2.98 18.33 10.80
C GLU A 54 3.44 16.99 11.42
N PRO A 55 2.63 15.90 11.29
CA PRO A 55 3.15 14.58 11.62
C PRO A 55 4.38 14.28 10.76
N GLU A 56 5.36 13.62 11.34
CA GLU A 56 6.58 13.27 10.61
C GLU A 56 6.42 11.97 9.85
N PHE A 57 7.17 11.81 8.75
CA PHE A 57 7.23 10.54 8.04
C PHE A 57 8.39 9.71 8.59
N VAL A 58 8.09 8.46 8.92
CA VAL A 58 9.09 7.51 9.42
C VAL A 58 9.04 6.25 8.57
N GLU A 59 10.18 5.59 8.44
CA GLU A 59 10.25 4.37 7.65
C GLU A 59 9.62 3.20 8.41
N SER A 60 8.70 2.49 7.73
CA SER A 60 8.15 1.24 8.23
C SER A 60 9.10 0.09 7.92
N GLY A 61 9.08 -0.94 8.76
CA GLY A 61 9.76 -2.19 8.44
C GLY A 61 9.19 -2.91 7.22
N GLY A 62 8.03 -2.49 6.75
CA GLY A 62 7.42 -3.03 5.53
C GLY A 62 6.79 -4.40 5.69
N GLU A 63 6.64 -4.90 6.90
CA GLU A 63 6.02 -6.19 7.16
C GLU A 63 4.70 -6.04 7.89
N GLY A 64 3.78 -6.92 7.59
CA GLY A 64 2.46 -6.89 8.20
C GLY A 64 1.74 -8.21 8.04
N THR A 65 0.45 -8.16 8.35
CA THR A 65 -0.42 -9.33 8.38
C THR A 65 -1.68 -9.02 7.58
N VAL A 66 -2.13 -9.97 6.77
CA VAL A 66 -3.40 -9.84 6.04
C VAL A 66 -4.53 -9.81 7.06
N TYR A 67 -5.24 -8.68 7.12
CA TYR A 67 -6.40 -8.52 7.98
C TYR A 67 -7.63 -9.14 7.34
N THR A 68 -7.87 -8.81 6.07
CA THR A 68 -8.95 -9.38 5.26
C THR A 68 -8.59 -9.24 3.79
N PHE A 69 -9.27 -10.00 2.94
CA PHE A 69 -9.03 -9.93 1.50
C PHE A 69 -10.23 -10.43 0.73
N THR A 70 -10.22 -10.14 -0.57
CA THR A 70 -11.14 -10.74 -1.54
C THR A 70 -10.39 -11.02 -2.84
N VAL A 71 -10.81 -12.02 -3.57
CA VAL A 71 -10.25 -12.30 -4.89
C VAL A 71 -11.16 -11.66 -5.93
N ILE A 72 -10.62 -10.71 -6.67
CA ILE A 72 -11.35 -9.99 -7.72
C ILE A 72 -11.25 -10.80 -9.01
N ARG A 73 -12.39 -11.21 -9.53
CA ARG A 73 -12.46 -12.06 -10.73
C ARG A 73 -13.00 -11.34 -11.94
N ARG A 74 -13.56 -10.14 -11.76
CA ARG A 74 -14.12 -9.31 -12.84
C ARG A 74 -13.87 -7.85 -12.52
N SER A 75 -13.56 -7.07 -13.55
CA SER A 75 -13.43 -5.62 -13.42
C SER A 75 -13.87 -4.94 -14.72
N ALA A 76 -14.54 -3.81 -14.59
CA ALA A 76 -14.90 -2.97 -15.74
C ALA A 76 -13.76 -2.06 -16.18
N VAL A 77 -12.74 -1.89 -15.34
CA VAL A 77 -11.56 -1.07 -15.66
C VAL A 77 -10.59 -1.91 -16.48
N PRO A 78 -10.22 -1.50 -17.71
CA PRO A 78 -9.37 -2.33 -18.58
C PRO A 78 -8.05 -2.77 -17.94
N ALA A 79 -7.40 -1.88 -17.19
CA ALA A 79 -6.14 -2.20 -16.53
C ALA A 79 -6.30 -3.35 -15.52
N PHE A 80 -7.40 -3.37 -14.77
CA PHE A 80 -7.65 -4.41 -13.78
C PHE A 80 -8.31 -5.65 -14.39
N ALA A 81 -9.13 -5.47 -15.43
CA ALA A 81 -9.70 -6.61 -16.17
C ALA A 81 -8.60 -7.51 -16.74
N ALA A 82 -7.48 -6.92 -17.15
CA ALA A 82 -6.35 -7.68 -17.69
C ALA A 82 -5.54 -8.40 -16.60
N ARG A 83 -5.78 -8.09 -15.33
CA ARG A 83 -5.03 -8.64 -14.19
C ARG A 83 -5.81 -9.63 -13.34
N VAL A 84 -7.11 -9.81 -13.62
CA VAL A 84 -7.93 -10.75 -12.85
C VAL A 84 -7.49 -12.20 -13.11
N PRO A 85 -7.58 -13.12 -12.15
CA PRO A 85 -7.93 -12.82 -10.76
C PRO A 85 -6.78 -12.15 -10.01
N TYR A 86 -7.11 -11.16 -9.17
CA TYR A 86 -6.12 -10.54 -8.29
C TYR A 86 -6.70 -10.39 -6.90
N VAL A 87 -5.84 -10.22 -5.91
CA VAL A 87 -6.25 -10.10 -4.51
C VAL A 87 -6.26 -8.64 -4.10
N LEU A 88 -7.40 -8.19 -3.59
CA LEU A 88 -7.52 -6.90 -2.91
C LEU A 88 -7.56 -7.19 -1.42
N ALA A 89 -6.67 -6.56 -0.66
CA ALA A 89 -6.51 -6.87 0.75
C ALA A 89 -6.34 -5.63 1.61
N PHE A 90 -6.75 -5.76 2.89
CA PHE A 90 -6.29 -4.87 3.95
C PHE A 90 -5.14 -5.55 4.66
N VAL A 91 -4.04 -4.83 4.83
CA VAL A 91 -2.86 -5.30 5.55
C VAL A 91 -2.66 -4.41 6.78
N ASP A 92 -2.48 -5.06 7.93
CA ASP A 92 -2.09 -4.38 9.16
C ASP A 92 -0.57 -4.44 9.26
N LEU A 93 0.09 -3.28 9.17
CA LEU A 93 1.52 -3.19 9.38
C LEU A 93 1.87 -3.43 10.85
N ASP A 94 3.07 -3.89 11.10
CA ASP A 94 3.52 -4.15 12.47
C ASP A 94 3.52 -2.89 13.34
N GLU A 95 3.61 -1.71 12.74
CA GLU A 95 3.50 -0.42 13.44
C GLU A 95 2.08 -0.08 13.88
N GLY A 96 1.08 -0.84 13.43
CA GLY A 96 -0.30 -0.67 13.85
C GLY A 96 -1.20 0.12 12.90
N VAL A 97 -0.73 0.43 11.69
CA VAL A 97 -1.56 1.09 10.68
C VAL A 97 -2.08 0.08 9.66
N ARG A 98 -3.24 0.38 9.10
CA ARG A 98 -3.90 -0.47 8.09
C ARG A 98 -3.87 0.23 6.74
N LEU A 99 -3.61 -0.53 5.70
CA LEU A 99 -3.63 0.00 4.34
C LEU A 99 -4.30 -0.97 3.37
N VAL A 100 -4.78 -0.42 2.26
CA VAL A 100 -5.38 -1.20 1.16
C VAL A 100 -4.29 -1.48 0.13
N THR A 101 -4.21 -2.73 -0.30
CA THR A 101 -3.18 -3.15 -1.25
C THR A 101 -3.64 -4.37 -2.06
N ASN A 102 -2.77 -4.84 -2.93
CA ASN A 102 -2.90 -6.16 -3.56
C ASN A 102 -1.85 -7.10 -2.97
N ILE A 103 -2.21 -8.37 -2.87
CA ILE A 103 -1.24 -9.41 -2.53
C ILE A 103 -0.78 -10.03 -3.85
N VAL A 104 0.51 -9.97 -4.10
CA VAL A 104 1.12 -10.43 -5.35
C VAL A 104 2.19 -11.49 -5.07
N GLY A 105 2.76 -12.07 -6.12
CA GLY A 105 3.85 -13.06 -5.98
C GLY A 105 3.39 -14.41 -5.49
N CYS A 106 2.11 -14.70 -5.57
CA CYS A 106 1.54 -15.99 -5.17
C CYS A 106 0.25 -16.26 -5.92
N ASP A 107 -0.24 -17.50 -5.84
CA ASP A 107 -1.56 -17.84 -6.34
C ASP A 107 -2.61 -17.08 -5.54
N PRO A 108 -3.54 -16.35 -6.19
CA PRO A 108 -4.62 -15.66 -5.48
C PRO A 108 -5.43 -16.57 -4.56
N GLU A 109 -5.57 -17.84 -4.91
CA GLU A 109 -6.32 -18.79 -4.09
C GLU A 109 -5.56 -19.25 -2.84
N SER A 110 -4.28 -18.91 -2.73
CA SER A 110 -3.44 -19.31 -1.58
C SER A 110 -3.44 -18.26 -0.46
N VAL A 111 -4.00 -17.08 -0.67
CA VAL A 111 -3.99 -16.00 0.32
C VAL A 111 -4.92 -16.35 1.48
N ARG A 112 -4.47 -16.07 2.71
CA ARG A 112 -5.22 -16.36 3.93
C ARG A 112 -5.18 -15.18 4.90
N ILE A 113 -6.25 -15.03 5.67
CA ILE A 113 -6.27 -14.10 6.81
C ILE A 113 -5.20 -14.55 7.81
N GLY A 114 -4.44 -13.59 8.32
CA GLY A 114 -3.34 -13.86 9.25
C GLY A 114 -2.01 -14.16 8.59
N GLN A 115 -1.97 -14.23 7.26
CA GLN A 115 -0.74 -14.50 6.53
C GLN A 115 0.23 -13.33 6.66
N ARG A 116 1.51 -13.63 6.89
CA ARG A 116 2.56 -12.62 6.93
C ARG A 116 2.95 -12.20 5.53
N VAL A 117 3.08 -10.89 5.34
CA VAL A 117 3.40 -10.30 4.04
C VAL A 117 4.43 -9.19 4.21
N ARG A 118 5.12 -8.89 3.11
CA ARG A 118 6.15 -7.85 3.06
C ARG A 118 5.90 -6.93 1.88
N ALA A 119 6.19 -5.65 2.07
CA ALA A 119 6.03 -4.64 1.03
C ALA A 119 6.89 -4.96 -0.20
N ARG A 120 6.30 -4.72 -1.35
CA ARG A 120 6.93 -4.83 -2.66
C ARG A 120 6.56 -3.58 -3.46
N PHE A 121 7.51 -3.03 -4.18
CA PHE A 121 7.31 -1.76 -4.89
C PHE A 121 7.25 -2.02 -6.38
N GLU A 122 6.19 -1.53 -7.02
CA GLU A 122 5.96 -1.70 -8.45
C GLU A 122 5.83 -0.34 -9.12
N ALA A 123 6.79 0.00 -9.99
CA ALA A 123 6.72 1.21 -10.78
C ALA A 123 5.64 1.05 -11.85
N ILE A 124 4.74 2.02 -11.96
CA ILE A 124 3.71 2.02 -13.01
C ILE A 124 4.04 3.01 -14.11
N ASP A 125 4.86 4.01 -13.81
CA ASP A 125 5.45 4.93 -14.78
C ASP A 125 6.69 5.59 -14.15
N ASP A 126 7.26 6.62 -14.80
CA ASP A 126 8.48 7.27 -14.33
C ASP A 126 8.29 8.03 -13.01
N GLU A 127 7.07 8.38 -12.66
CA GLU A 127 6.77 9.21 -11.50
C GLU A 127 6.03 8.46 -10.38
N HIS A 128 5.41 7.32 -10.69
CA HIS A 128 4.51 6.63 -9.77
C HIS A 128 4.96 5.21 -9.51
N THR A 129 5.12 4.87 -8.23
CA THR A 129 5.39 3.53 -7.75
C THR A 129 4.34 3.18 -6.70
N VAL A 130 3.66 2.06 -6.88
CA VAL A 130 2.67 1.59 -5.92
C VAL A 130 3.30 0.60 -4.96
N VAL A 131 2.77 0.57 -3.73
CA VAL A 131 3.21 -0.37 -2.70
C VAL A 131 2.23 -1.54 -2.68
N LEU A 132 2.74 -2.71 -3.01
CA LEU A 132 2.01 -3.97 -2.97
C LEU A 132 2.65 -4.85 -1.90
N PHE A 133 2.06 -6.00 -1.64
CA PHE A 133 2.61 -6.92 -0.63
C PHE A 133 2.68 -8.33 -1.20
N ALA A 134 3.68 -9.07 -0.75
CA ALA A 134 3.86 -10.47 -1.12
C ALA A 134 4.06 -11.31 0.13
N PRO A 135 3.68 -12.61 0.09
CA PRO A 135 3.89 -13.50 1.23
C PRO A 135 5.35 -13.57 1.66
N VAL A 136 5.57 -13.65 2.96
CA VAL A 136 6.87 -13.94 3.57
C VAL A 136 6.94 -15.42 3.83
N ASP A 137 8.03 -16.04 3.41
CA ASP A 137 8.25 -17.48 3.63
C ASP A 137 8.64 -17.80 5.08
#